data_21c8edfb344c28ccd84db7b5742dd840
#
_entry.id   21c8edfb344c28ccd84db7b5742dd840
#
_cell.length_a   1.000
_cell.length_b   1.000
_cell.length_c   1.000
_cell.angle_alpha   90.00
_cell.angle_beta   90.00
_cell.angle_gamma   90.00
#
_symmetry.space_group_name_H-M   'P 1'
#
loop_
_entity.id
_entity.type
_entity.pdbx_description
1 polymer ?
#
loop_
_entity_poly.entity_id
_entity_poly.type
_entity_poly.pdbx_seq_one_letter_code
_entity_poly.pdbx_strand_id
1 'polypeptide(L)'
;MGIIKAKNVVHEFFRRDEEGNVESITTALDHVNLDVKAGQFIAILGHNGSGKSTLAKHINALLTPTEGVIWVDGMDVLDEDNTIPIRKTAGMVFQNPDNQIIASVVEEDVGFGPENIGVPTEKIWTRVNQSLEAVDMVKY
;
A
#
# COMPACT_ATOMS: atom_id res chain seq x y z
N MET A 1 11.32 -13.33 11.84
CA MET A 1 11.14 -11.88 11.72
C MET A 1 9.75 -11.66 11.11
N GLY A 2 8.99 -10.65 11.54
CA GLY A 2 7.67 -10.36 10.97
C GLY A 2 7.82 -9.89 9.52
N ILE A 3 6.84 -10.20 8.68
CA ILE A 3 6.80 -9.70 7.29
C ILE A 3 6.50 -8.20 7.23
N ILE A 4 5.77 -7.67 8.21
CA ILE A 4 5.57 -6.24 8.42
C ILE A 4 5.92 -5.92 9.87
N LYS A 5 6.76 -4.94 10.08
CA LYS A 5 7.14 -4.47 11.41
C LYS A 5 7.11 -2.97 11.46
N ALA A 6 6.30 -2.43 12.38
CA ALA A 6 6.24 -1.01 12.68
C ALA A 6 6.71 -0.76 14.11
N LYS A 7 7.51 0.28 14.32
CA LYS A 7 8.03 0.64 15.64
C LYS A 7 7.92 2.14 15.87
N ASN A 8 7.14 2.50 16.90
CA ASN A 8 6.89 3.87 17.33
C ASN A 8 6.51 4.82 16.19
N VAL A 9 5.63 4.36 15.32
CA VAL A 9 5.25 5.09 14.11
C VAL A 9 4.33 6.25 14.45
N VAL A 10 4.75 7.44 14.07
CA VAL A 10 3.95 8.67 14.11
C VAL A 10 3.76 9.16 12.69
N HIS A 11 2.57 9.61 12.37
CA HIS A 11 2.32 10.32 11.12
C HIS A 11 1.43 11.54 11.37
N GLU A 12 1.92 12.69 10.97
CA GLU A 12 1.24 13.98 11.08
C GLU A 12 0.95 14.56 9.71
N PHE A 13 -0.29 15.02 9.51
CA PHE A 13 -0.68 15.81 8.35
C PHE A 13 -0.59 17.30 8.69
N PHE A 14 0.13 18.04 7.87
CA PHE A 14 0.32 19.46 7.99
C PHE A 14 -0.59 20.18 6.99
N ARG A 15 -1.51 21.00 7.48
CA ARG A 15 -2.26 21.93 6.64
C ARG A 15 -1.51 23.27 6.63
N ARG A 16 -1.29 23.79 5.44
CA ARG A 16 -0.62 25.09 5.24
C ARG A 16 -1.60 26.10 4.66
N ASP A 17 -1.43 27.37 5.05
CA ASP A 17 -2.13 28.51 4.45
C ASP A 17 -1.54 28.85 3.07
N GLU A 18 -2.13 29.86 2.40
CA GLU A 18 -1.68 30.32 1.08
C GLU A 18 -0.27 30.94 1.11
N GLU A 19 0.20 31.35 2.28
CA GLU A 19 1.54 31.90 2.50
C GLU A 19 2.58 30.80 2.83
N GLY A 20 2.14 29.54 3.00
CA GLY A 20 2.98 28.37 3.30
C GLY A 20 3.22 28.14 4.79
N ASN A 21 2.61 28.95 5.68
CA ASN A 21 2.72 28.72 7.13
C ASN A 21 1.85 27.54 7.57
N VAL A 22 2.28 26.81 8.62
CA VAL A 22 1.49 25.71 9.17
C VAL A 22 0.27 26.25 9.91
N GLU A 23 -0.92 25.99 9.36
CA GLU A 23 -2.21 26.38 9.94
C GLU A 23 -2.68 25.39 11.01
N SER A 24 -2.52 24.10 10.73
CA SER A 24 -2.90 23.04 11.67
C SER A 24 -2.07 21.77 11.46
N ILE A 25 -1.94 20.98 12.52
CA ILE A 25 -1.29 19.66 12.54
C ILE A 25 -2.33 18.66 13.03
N THR A 26 -2.47 17.55 12.29
CA THR A 26 -3.35 16.45 12.67
C THR A 26 -2.53 15.18 12.78
N THR A 27 -2.40 14.64 13.99
CA THR A 27 -1.73 13.36 14.23
C THR A 27 -2.68 12.22 13.85
N ALA A 28 -2.35 11.50 12.77
CA ALA A 28 -3.14 10.37 12.27
C ALA A 28 -2.67 9.04 12.84
N LEU A 29 -1.39 8.89 13.12
CA LEU A 29 -0.78 7.75 13.81
C LEU A 29 0.04 8.28 14.98
N ASP A 30 -0.16 7.69 16.16
CA ASP A 30 0.51 8.09 17.39
C ASP A 30 1.21 6.88 18.03
N HIS A 31 2.54 6.80 17.87
CA HIS A 31 3.43 5.77 18.40
C HIS A 31 2.96 4.32 18.16
N VAL A 32 2.45 4.05 16.95
CA VAL A 32 1.91 2.74 16.58
C VAL A 32 3.02 1.71 16.47
N ASN A 33 2.78 0.56 17.10
CA ASN A 33 3.65 -0.61 17.03
C ASN A 33 2.87 -1.78 16.44
N LEU A 34 3.48 -2.50 15.47
CA LEU A 34 2.87 -3.63 14.79
C LEU A 34 3.95 -4.65 14.42
N ASP A 35 3.65 -5.92 14.62
CA ASP A 35 4.50 -7.03 14.16
C ASP A 35 3.59 -8.11 13.55
N VAL A 36 3.60 -8.22 12.21
CA VAL A 36 2.81 -9.18 11.45
C VAL A 36 3.73 -10.27 10.92
N LYS A 37 3.41 -11.51 11.22
CA LYS A 37 4.14 -12.68 10.74
C LYS A 37 3.53 -13.19 9.43
N ALA A 38 4.33 -13.87 8.63
CA ALA A 38 3.86 -14.52 7.41
C ALA A 38 2.68 -15.47 7.72
N GLY A 39 1.67 -15.47 6.84
CA GLY A 39 0.48 -16.30 6.97
C GLY A 39 -0.58 -15.79 7.94
N GLN A 40 -0.36 -14.66 8.61
CA GLN A 40 -1.38 -14.07 9.48
C GLN A 40 -2.42 -13.29 8.66
N PHE A 41 -3.68 -13.36 9.09
CA PHE A 41 -4.76 -12.49 8.70
C PHE A 41 -5.02 -11.50 9.84
N ILE A 42 -4.86 -10.19 9.57
CA ILE A 42 -5.00 -9.14 10.57
C ILE A 42 -6.20 -8.25 10.23
N ALA A 43 -7.11 -8.06 11.19
CA ALA A 43 -8.19 -7.09 11.10
C ALA A 43 -7.87 -5.85 11.94
N ILE A 44 -7.92 -4.66 11.32
CA ILE A 44 -7.72 -3.37 11.98
C ILE A 44 -9.09 -2.72 12.14
N LEU A 45 -9.53 -2.57 13.38
CA LEU A 45 -10.84 -2.02 13.74
C LEU A 45 -10.70 -0.61 14.31
N GLY A 46 -11.68 0.23 14.03
CA GLY A 46 -11.73 1.61 14.54
C GLY A 46 -12.80 2.44 13.82
N HIS A 47 -13.19 3.55 14.42
CA HIS A 47 -14.14 4.50 13.81
C HIS A 47 -13.51 5.22 12.58
N ASN A 48 -14.32 5.95 11.83
CA ASN A 48 -13.84 6.76 10.72
C ASN A 48 -12.88 7.85 11.22
N GLY A 49 -11.76 8.02 10.52
CA GLY A 49 -10.71 8.97 10.92
C GLY A 49 -9.73 8.46 11.98
N SER A 50 -9.79 7.17 12.39
CA SER A 50 -8.86 6.61 13.38
C SER A 50 -7.48 6.20 12.85
N GLY A 51 -7.13 6.57 11.61
CA GLY A 51 -5.80 6.30 11.05
C GLY A 51 -5.61 4.97 10.32
N LYS A 52 -6.65 4.11 10.19
CA LYS A 52 -6.55 2.79 9.54
C LYS A 52 -6.00 2.86 8.12
N SER A 53 -6.58 3.72 7.29
CA SER A 53 -6.13 3.90 5.89
C SER A 53 -4.75 4.55 5.81
N THR A 54 -4.42 5.40 6.78
CA THR A 54 -3.09 6.01 6.89
C THR A 54 -2.06 4.93 7.18
N LEU A 55 -2.31 4.03 8.14
CA LEU A 55 -1.40 2.92 8.43
C LEU A 55 -1.23 2.00 7.21
N ALA A 56 -2.33 1.64 6.54
CA ALA A 56 -2.27 0.81 5.33
C ALA A 56 -1.40 1.44 4.23
N LYS A 57 -1.50 2.77 4.02
CA LYS A 57 -0.70 3.50 3.03
C LYS A 57 0.80 3.55 3.37
N HIS A 58 1.18 3.41 4.63
CA HIS A 58 2.58 3.28 5.01
C HIS A 58 3.14 1.90 4.68
N ILE A 59 2.31 0.85 4.77
CA ILE A 59 2.76 -0.53 4.51
C ILE A 59 3.14 -0.73 3.04
N ASN A 60 2.52 0.00 2.11
CA ASN A 60 2.91 -0.07 0.68
C ASN A 60 3.72 1.14 0.20
N ALA A 61 4.33 1.88 1.12
CA ALA A 61 5.16 3.05 0.83
C ALA A 61 4.47 4.14 -0.03
N LEU A 62 3.15 4.33 0.16
CA LEU A 62 2.42 5.51 -0.35
C LEU A 62 2.58 6.71 0.56
N LEU A 63 2.79 6.48 1.85
CA LEU A 63 3.14 7.47 2.85
C LEU A 63 4.40 7.01 3.58
N THR A 64 5.18 7.97 4.03
CA THR A 64 6.31 7.75 4.92
C THR A 64 6.01 8.29 6.31
N PRO A 65 6.43 7.63 7.39
CA PRO A 65 6.17 8.11 8.74
C PRO A 65 6.92 9.42 9.02
N THR A 66 6.31 10.27 9.86
CA THR A 66 6.95 11.49 10.39
C THR A 66 8.03 11.11 11.42
N GLU A 67 7.72 10.09 12.25
CA GLU A 67 8.65 9.51 13.22
C GLU A 67 8.47 7.98 13.28
N GLY A 68 9.48 7.29 13.78
CA GLY A 68 9.51 5.85 13.87
C GLY A 68 9.90 5.20 12.55
N VAL A 69 9.73 3.89 12.44
CA VAL A 69 10.17 3.10 11.29
C VAL A 69 9.18 2.00 10.96
N ILE A 70 9.06 1.69 9.67
CA ILE A 70 8.29 0.54 9.17
C ILE A 70 9.18 -0.26 8.23
N TRP A 71 9.20 -1.57 8.43
CA TRP A 71 9.82 -2.52 7.52
C TRP A 71 8.76 -3.42 6.90
N VAL A 72 8.87 -3.64 5.61
CA VAL A 72 8.06 -4.57 4.83
C VAL A 72 9.00 -5.57 4.18
N ASP A 73 8.89 -6.83 4.58
CA ASP A 73 9.79 -7.91 4.16
C ASP A 73 11.28 -7.56 4.33
N GLY A 74 11.61 -6.90 5.44
CA GLY A 74 12.95 -6.42 5.77
C GLY A 74 13.39 -5.12 5.09
N MET A 75 12.58 -4.56 4.18
CA MET A 75 12.85 -3.30 3.48
C MET A 75 12.30 -2.12 4.29
N ASP A 76 13.13 -1.10 4.54
CA ASP A 76 12.73 0.14 5.21
C ASP A 76 11.91 1.02 4.26
N VAL A 77 10.73 1.48 4.69
CA VAL A 77 9.87 2.38 3.89
C VAL A 77 10.40 3.80 3.78
N LEU A 78 11.37 4.20 4.61
CA LEU A 78 12.03 5.50 4.53
C LEU A 78 13.10 5.54 3.44
N ASP A 79 13.59 4.39 3.01
CA ASP A 79 14.56 4.29 1.94
C ASP A 79 13.84 4.33 0.58
N GLU A 80 14.06 5.40 -0.19
CA GLU A 80 13.42 5.63 -1.49
C GLU A 80 13.71 4.51 -2.50
N ASP A 81 14.88 3.87 -2.42
CA ASP A 81 15.26 2.75 -3.28
C ASP A 81 14.37 1.51 -3.05
N ASN A 82 13.79 1.40 -1.85
CA ASN A 82 12.87 0.32 -1.50
C ASN A 82 11.42 0.56 -1.96
N THR A 83 11.05 1.74 -2.42
CA THR A 83 9.66 2.08 -2.76
C THR A 83 9.06 1.12 -3.77
N ILE A 84 9.73 0.87 -4.89
CA ILE A 84 9.24 -0.06 -5.92
C ILE A 84 9.27 -1.52 -5.45
N PRO A 85 10.35 -2.03 -4.83
CA PRO A 85 10.35 -3.36 -4.22
C PRO A 85 9.22 -3.58 -3.21
N ILE A 86 8.94 -2.61 -2.33
CA ILE A 86 7.85 -2.69 -1.34
C ILE A 86 6.50 -2.77 -2.05
N ARG A 87 6.22 -1.93 -3.05
CA ARG A 87 4.97 -1.96 -3.82
C ARG A 87 4.76 -3.23 -4.62
N LYS A 88 5.84 -3.90 -5.04
CA LYS A 88 5.78 -5.24 -5.64
C LYS A 88 5.43 -6.33 -4.63
N THR A 89 5.78 -6.13 -3.35
CA THR A 89 5.57 -7.08 -2.26
C THR A 89 4.22 -6.89 -1.58
N ALA A 90 3.82 -5.65 -1.33
CA ALA A 90 2.59 -5.29 -0.60
C ALA A 90 1.58 -4.63 -1.54
N GLY A 91 0.70 -5.42 -2.14
CA GLY A 91 -0.44 -4.93 -2.91
C GLY A 91 -1.46 -4.20 -2.03
N MET A 92 -2.12 -3.18 -2.58
CA MET A 92 -3.15 -2.42 -1.86
C MET A 92 -4.43 -2.35 -2.67
N VAL A 93 -5.56 -2.63 -1.99
CA VAL A 93 -6.91 -2.39 -2.51
C VAL A 93 -7.45 -1.13 -1.81
N PHE A 94 -7.80 -0.11 -2.60
CA PHE A 94 -8.31 1.15 -2.06
C PHE A 94 -9.80 1.07 -1.74
N GLN A 95 -10.28 2.02 -0.92
CA GLN A 95 -11.67 2.05 -0.48
C GLN A 95 -12.68 2.28 -1.61
N ASN A 96 -12.29 3.02 -2.66
CA ASN A 96 -13.13 3.24 -3.83
C ASN A 96 -12.58 2.42 -5.01
N PRO A 97 -13.17 1.25 -5.33
CA PRO A 97 -12.69 0.37 -6.38
C PRO A 97 -12.84 0.97 -7.79
N ASP A 98 -13.86 1.80 -8.03
CA ASP A 98 -14.13 2.37 -9.35
C ASP A 98 -12.98 3.25 -9.86
N ASN A 99 -12.28 3.92 -8.96
CA ASN A 99 -11.13 4.76 -9.29
C ASN A 99 -9.84 3.96 -9.58
N GLN A 100 -9.87 2.64 -9.43
CA GLN A 100 -8.70 1.78 -9.63
C GLN A 100 -8.72 1.12 -11.01
N ILE A 101 -9.88 1.06 -11.66
CA ILE A 101 -10.04 0.49 -12.99
C ILE A 101 -9.54 1.52 -14.01
N ILE A 102 -8.58 1.15 -14.84
CA ILE A 102 -7.89 2.01 -15.80
C ILE A 102 -8.28 1.63 -17.22
N ALA A 103 -8.42 0.33 -17.50
CA ALA A 103 -8.78 -0.19 -18.82
C ALA A 103 -10.25 -0.57 -18.90
N SER A 104 -10.79 -0.55 -20.12
CA SER A 104 -12.16 -1.01 -20.43
C SER A 104 -12.27 -2.52 -20.63
N VAL A 105 -11.14 -3.20 -20.75
CA VAL A 105 -11.05 -4.66 -20.93
C VAL A 105 -10.39 -5.24 -19.68
N VAL A 106 -11.01 -6.26 -19.09
CA VAL A 106 -10.57 -6.87 -17.82
C VAL A 106 -9.14 -7.38 -17.88
N GLU A 107 -8.77 -8.08 -18.95
CA GLU A 107 -7.42 -8.62 -19.13
C GLU A 107 -6.36 -7.52 -19.22
N GLU A 108 -6.67 -6.40 -19.87
CA GLU A 108 -5.77 -5.25 -19.99
C GLU A 108 -5.60 -4.57 -18.63
N ASP A 109 -6.68 -4.42 -17.86
CA ASP A 109 -6.66 -3.83 -16.53
C ASP A 109 -5.81 -4.65 -15.56
N VAL A 110 -5.98 -5.97 -15.55
CA VAL A 110 -5.15 -6.89 -14.76
C VAL A 110 -3.70 -6.90 -15.25
N GLY A 111 -3.46 -6.75 -16.54
CA GLY A 111 -2.13 -6.68 -17.16
C GLY A 111 -1.36 -5.41 -16.83
N PHE A 112 -2.06 -4.32 -16.52
CA PHE A 112 -1.44 -3.00 -16.23
C PHE A 112 -0.43 -3.04 -15.07
N GLY A 113 -0.75 -3.77 -13.99
CA GLY A 113 0.17 -3.92 -12.86
C GLY A 113 1.51 -4.58 -13.24
N PRO A 114 1.51 -5.78 -13.80
CA PRO A 114 2.71 -6.45 -14.29
C PRO A 114 3.51 -5.63 -15.30
N GLU A 115 2.86 -4.92 -16.21
CA GLU A 115 3.50 -4.05 -17.18
C GLU A 115 4.29 -2.92 -16.51
N ASN A 116 3.68 -2.21 -15.56
CA ASN A 116 4.31 -1.11 -14.84
C ASN A 116 5.51 -1.52 -13.98
N ILE A 117 5.57 -2.77 -13.56
CA ILE A 117 6.72 -3.30 -12.79
C ILE A 117 7.76 -3.99 -13.68
N GLY A 118 7.64 -3.86 -15.01
CA GLY A 118 8.62 -4.35 -15.97
C GLY A 118 8.62 -5.86 -16.20
N VAL A 119 7.48 -6.53 -16.03
CA VAL A 119 7.36 -7.96 -16.39
C VAL A 119 7.44 -8.09 -17.92
N PRO A 120 8.28 -9.01 -18.48
CA PRO A 120 8.31 -9.27 -19.90
C PRO A 120 6.94 -9.61 -20.47
N THR A 121 6.59 -9.02 -21.64
CA THR A 121 5.26 -9.13 -22.27
C THR A 121 4.78 -10.58 -22.40
N GLU A 122 5.66 -11.49 -22.76
CA GLU A 122 5.39 -12.93 -22.87
C GLU A 122 4.92 -13.59 -21.56
N LYS A 123 5.28 -13.00 -20.42
CA LYS A 123 4.90 -13.48 -19.08
C LYS A 123 3.68 -12.76 -18.51
N ILE A 124 3.31 -11.61 -19.06
CA ILE A 124 2.16 -10.83 -18.58
C ILE A 124 0.89 -11.65 -18.74
N TRP A 125 0.61 -12.16 -19.92
CA TRP A 125 -0.61 -12.91 -20.20
C TRP A 125 -0.75 -14.19 -19.37
N THR A 126 0.36 -14.87 -19.11
CA THR A 126 0.36 -16.02 -18.20
C THR A 126 -0.04 -15.60 -16.79
N ARG A 127 0.47 -14.48 -16.28
CA ARG A 127 0.12 -13.94 -14.95
C ARG A 127 -1.33 -13.45 -14.90
N VAL A 128 -1.81 -12.78 -15.95
CA VAL A 128 -3.19 -12.32 -16.06
C VAL A 128 -4.15 -13.50 -15.94
N ASN A 129 -3.95 -14.55 -16.76
CA ASN A 129 -4.78 -15.75 -16.72
C ASN A 129 -4.77 -16.42 -15.35
N GLN A 130 -3.60 -16.63 -14.76
CA GLN A 130 -3.47 -17.21 -13.43
C GLN A 130 -4.17 -16.38 -12.34
N SER A 131 -4.10 -15.06 -12.43
CA SER A 131 -4.78 -14.16 -11.48
C SER A 131 -6.29 -14.21 -11.62
N LEU A 132 -6.82 -14.23 -12.84
CA LEU A 132 -8.25 -14.36 -13.12
C LEU A 132 -8.80 -15.73 -12.71
N GLU A 133 -8.03 -16.81 -12.96
CA GLU A 133 -8.36 -18.16 -12.47
C GLU A 133 -8.45 -18.21 -10.94
N ALA A 134 -7.51 -17.59 -10.25
CA ALA A 134 -7.46 -17.59 -8.78
C ALA A 134 -8.70 -16.95 -8.12
N VAL A 135 -9.40 -16.07 -8.84
CA VAL A 135 -10.62 -15.38 -8.36
C VAL A 135 -11.89 -15.78 -9.12
N ASP A 136 -11.83 -16.86 -9.94
CA ASP A 136 -12.94 -17.39 -10.74
C ASP A 136 -13.52 -16.36 -11.74
N MET A 137 -12.67 -15.54 -12.34
CA MET A 137 -13.03 -14.44 -13.25
C MET A 137 -12.61 -14.68 -14.72
N VAL A 138 -12.24 -15.90 -15.10
CA VAL A 138 -11.78 -16.24 -16.48
C VAL A 138 -12.83 -16.00 -17.57
N LYS A 139 -14.10 -15.83 -17.19
CA LYS A 139 -15.23 -15.68 -18.13
C LYS A 139 -15.50 -14.23 -18.54
N TYR A 140 -14.75 -13.31 -18.05
CA TYR A 140 -14.89 -11.88 -18.24
C TYR A 140 -13.63 -11.29 -18.88
#